data_d570d0aaaf47df0a54f5505d83a305b6
#
_entry.id   d570d0aaaf47df0a54f5505d83a305b6
#
_cell.length_a   1.000
_cell.length_b   1.000
_cell.length_c   1.000
_cell.angle_alpha   90.00
_cell.angle_beta   90.00
_cell.angle_gamma   90.00
#
_symmetry.space_group_name_H-M   'P 1'
#
loop_
_entity.id
_entity.type
_entity.pdbx_description
1 polymer ?
#
loop_
_entity_poly.entity_id
_entity_poly.type
_entity_poly.pdbx_seq_one_letter_code
_entity_poly.pdbx_strand_id
1 'polypeptide(L)'
;MSNALQRDLAKLVANMDAAAAERGHGPYAQHFHIMPPTGWLNDPNGLCQADGVFHAYFQYAPFDVNGGVKMWGHATSRDLMNWEYVGAPLLPDEPFDCHGVYSGSALVEDGRIRVLYTGNVKLPDADGVYDYVNTGRRADTVYVESADGQTFSQKRVVLASEDYPEDLTCHVRDPKVWSDEAGRYHMVLGARRRVDGPRVESRFCAMHGEGAGRDVGEILVYGSADMLSWELESRVSAPERFGFMWECPGYLELEADGGVPAKWLSFSPQGLEGGRWDRGNVYAAGYMPVTGDITGGDGAYELGEFRLWDAGFDFYAPQEFTAEDGRHILIGWMGMPDEPTYDNAPTVVCGWRHCMTVPRELTAGDGGVVLQQPAREIERHYASVRVGEGSLEVAGDTCFDVVVDGVDGAFAATVDGELKLAFVPAEGELPARFEMRFTDEGRASAGCGRTVRWEPVDEVRNVRIVGDASSVEVFVNDGSLVFSTRIYPEAYGVTVYAPGASVNYHTLNI
;
A
#
# COMPACT_ATOMS: atom_id res chain seq x y z
N MET A 1 29.52 -4.16 14.41
CA MET A 1 29.17 -4.37 15.86
C MET A 1 27.99 -3.45 16.15
N SER A 2 26.91 -3.98 16.71
CA SER A 2 25.73 -3.18 17.08
C SER A 2 26.08 -2.12 18.13
N ASN A 3 25.59 -0.89 17.97
CA ASN A 3 25.75 0.16 18.98
C ASN A 3 24.85 -0.10 20.20
N ALA A 4 25.03 0.70 21.29
CA ALA A 4 24.25 0.51 22.52
C ALA A 4 22.75 0.74 22.31
N LEU A 5 22.39 1.78 21.53
CA LEU A 5 21.01 2.14 21.24
C LEU A 5 20.31 1.00 20.47
N GLN A 6 20.96 0.44 19.46
CA GLN A 6 20.43 -0.69 18.70
C GLN A 6 20.09 -1.89 19.61
N ARG A 7 21.01 -2.25 20.52
CA ARG A 7 20.79 -3.36 21.45
C ARG A 7 19.61 -3.11 22.40
N ASP A 8 19.50 -1.89 22.91
CA ASP A 8 18.42 -1.53 23.84
C ASP A 8 17.07 -1.47 23.13
N LEU A 9 17.01 -0.89 21.91
CA LEU A 9 15.81 -0.88 21.09
C LEU A 9 15.37 -2.31 20.72
N ALA A 10 16.29 -3.15 20.26
CA ALA A 10 15.99 -4.55 19.94
C ALA A 10 15.40 -5.31 21.12
N LYS A 11 15.96 -5.08 22.33
CA LYS A 11 15.44 -5.69 23.56
C LYS A 11 14.06 -5.16 23.93
N LEU A 12 13.81 -3.85 23.76
CA LEU A 12 12.49 -3.26 24.01
C LEU A 12 11.44 -3.82 23.06
N VAL A 13 11.74 -3.92 21.77
CA VAL A 13 10.85 -4.53 20.77
C VAL A 13 10.54 -5.97 21.12
N ALA A 14 11.57 -6.79 21.41
CA ALA A 14 11.36 -8.19 21.80
C ALA A 14 10.50 -8.35 23.06
N ASN A 15 10.61 -7.43 24.01
CA ASN A 15 9.74 -7.43 25.21
C ASN A 15 8.29 -7.07 24.85
N MET A 16 8.07 -6.13 23.92
CA MET A 16 6.73 -5.79 23.45
C MET A 16 6.09 -6.95 22.69
N ASP A 17 6.85 -7.61 21.82
CA ASP A 17 6.40 -8.76 21.06
C ASP A 17 6.02 -9.94 21.99
N ALA A 18 6.84 -10.21 23.02
CA ALA A 18 6.55 -11.23 24.01
C ALA A 18 5.27 -10.92 24.82
N ALA A 19 5.11 -9.67 25.26
CA ALA A 19 3.89 -9.21 25.95
C ALA A 19 2.64 -9.31 25.06
N ALA A 20 2.78 -9.02 23.76
CA ALA A 20 1.71 -9.17 22.79
C ALA A 20 1.30 -10.63 22.59
N ALA A 21 2.26 -11.55 22.50
CA ALA A 21 2.01 -12.99 22.41
C ALA A 21 1.26 -13.53 23.63
N GLU A 22 1.60 -13.06 24.84
CA GLU A 22 0.87 -13.42 26.07
C GLU A 22 -0.55 -12.85 26.13
N ARG A 23 -0.76 -11.63 25.63
CA ARG A 23 -2.09 -10.96 25.59
C ARG A 23 -3.01 -11.59 24.56
N GLY A 24 -2.48 -12.03 23.43
CA GLY A 24 -3.22 -12.39 22.23
C GLY A 24 -3.70 -11.16 21.45
N HIS A 25 -4.23 -11.40 20.25
CA HIS A 25 -4.61 -10.33 19.31
C HIS A 25 -6.14 -10.09 19.24
N GLY A 26 -6.92 -10.87 20.02
CA GLY A 26 -8.40 -10.76 20.06
C GLY A 26 -9.10 -11.41 18.85
N PRO A 27 -10.44 -11.28 18.78
CA PRO A 27 -11.26 -12.02 17.81
C PRO A 27 -11.12 -11.52 16.36
N TYR A 28 -10.56 -10.35 16.16
CA TYR A 28 -10.38 -9.72 14.84
C TYR A 28 -8.95 -9.88 14.29
N ALA A 29 -8.15 -10.76 14.91
CA ALA A 29 -6.81 -11.08 14.40
C ALA A 29 -6.91 -11.69 13.00
N GLN A 30 -6.10 -11.20 12.09
CA GLN A 30 -6.04 -11.73 10.73
C GLN A 30 -5.40 -13.12 10.72
N HIS A 31 -5.87 -13.98 9.83
CA HIS A 31 -5.38 -15.35 9.67
C HIS A 31 -4.31 -15.46 8.58
N PHE A 32 -4.47 -14.70 7.49
CA PHE A 32 -3.55 -14.77 6.35
C PHE A 32 -3.07 -13.39 5.83
N HIS A 33 -3.56 -12.31 6.40
CA HIS A 33 -3.01 -10.99 6.13
C HIS A 33 -1.89 -10.66 7.12
N ILE A 34 -0.86 -9.94 6.67
CA ILE A 34 0.19 -9.45 7.55
C ILE A 34 -0.41 -8.40 8.49
N MET A 35 -0.24 -8.60 9.79
CA MET A 35 -0.62 -7.67 10.85
C MET A 35 0.54 -7.48 11.83
N PRO A 36 0.63 -6.36 12.55
CA PRO A 36 1.68 -6.17 13.54
C PRO A 36 1.40 -7.05 14.77
N PRO A 37 2.43 -7.56 15.45
CA PRO A 37 2.23 -8.25 16.72
C PRO A 37 1.66 -7.33 17.81
N THR A 38 1.97 -6.03 17.75
CA THR A 38 1.45 -4.98 18.64
C THR A 38 1.66 -3.61 18.03
N GLY A 39 1.00 -2.57 18.57
CA GLY A 39 1.21 -1.19 18.12
C GLY A 39 0.63 -0.91 16.75
N TRP A 40 1.40 -0.22 15.92
CA TRP A 40 0.98 0.32 14.63
C TRP A 40 1.76 -0.31 13.48
N LEU A 41 1.05 -0.63 12.38
CA LEU A 41 1.60 -0.99 11.08
C LEU A 41 1.11 0.02 10.03
N ASN A 42 2.00 0.43 9.10
CA ASN A 42 1.60 1.13 7.87
C ASN A 42 2.38 0.56 6.67
N ASP A 43 2.90 1.33 5.76
CA ASP A 43 3.44 0.99 4.46
C ASP A 43 4.19 -0.36 4.38
N PRO A 44 3.91 -1.19 3.38
CA PRO A 44 4.79 -2.29 3.02
C PRO A 44 6.14 -1.74 2.55
N ASN A 45 7.21 -2.44 2.89
CA ASN A 45 8.58 -2.04 2.60
C ASN A 45 9.41 -3.24 2.18
N GLY A 46 10.42 -3.01 1.36
CA GLY A 46 11.42 -4.01 1.06
C GLY A 46 10.87 -5.36 0.61
N LEU A 47 9.71 -5.37 -0.07
CA LEU A 47 9.09 -6.58 -0.56
C LEU A 47 10.02 -7.26 -1.56
N CYS A 48 10.28 -8.55 -1.36
CA CYS A 48 11.11 -9.35 -2.26
C CYS A 48 10.92 -10.85 -2.04
N GLN A 49 11.48 -11.66 -2.93
CA GLN A 49 11.65 -13.08 -2.74
C GLN A 49 13.13 -13.43 -2.85
N ALA A 50 13.65 -14.20 -1.90
CA ALA A 50 15.04 -14.66 -1.90
C ALA A 50 15.09 -16.12 -1.43
N ASP A 51 15.74 -16.99 -2.20
CA ASP A 51 15.88 -18.44 -1.91
C ASP A 51 14.54 -19.13 -1.62
N GLY A 52 13.48 -18.79 -2.37
CA GLY A 52 12.14 -19.34 -2.24
C GLY A 52 11.38 -18.85 -1.01
N VAL A 53 11.87 -17.81 -0.31
CA VAL A 53 11.20 -17.18 0.83
C VAL A 53 10.76 -15.78 0.40
N PHE A 54 9.49 -15.48 0.58
CA PHE A 54 8.95 -14.14 0.46
C PHE A 54 9.25 -13.35 1.73
N HIS A 55 9.78 -12.15 1.58
CA HIS A 55 10.08 -11.21 2.63
C HIS A 55 9.16 -10.00 2.48
N ALA A 56 8.45 -9.66 3.52
CA ALA A 56 7.67 -8.44 3.62
C ALA A 56 8.11 -7.67 4.87
N TYR A 57 8.82 -6.59 4.65
CA TYR A 57 9.06 -5.63 5.71
C TYR A 57 7.91 -4.63 5.73
N PHE A 58 7.73 -3.93 6.83
CA PHE A 58 6.67 -2.93 6.97
C PHE A 58 7.04 -1.88 8.00
N GLN A 59 6.48 -0.69 7.84
CA GLN A 59 6.58 0.36 8.84
C GLN A 59 5.93 -0.12 10.13
N TYR A 60 6.72 -0.16 11.19
CA TYR A 60 6.32 -0.72 12.49
C TYR A 60 6.61 0.27 13.63
N ALA A 61 5.60 0.56 14.45
CA ALA A 61 5.75 1.33 15.69
C ALA A 61 5.16 0.51 16.85
N PRO A 62 5.97 -0.33 17.52
CA PRO A 62 5.50 -1.29 18.52
C PRO A 62 5.00 -0.66 19.82
N PHE A 63 5.36 0.59 20.11
CA PHE A 63 5.15 1.21 21.40
C PHE A 63 3.82 1.93 21.56
N ASP A 64 3.13 2.26 20.45
CA ASP A 64 1.85 2.98 20.46
C ASP A 64 0.99 2.56 19.25
N VAL A 65 -0.28 2.25 19.50
CA VAL A 65 -1.28 1.90 18.47
C VAL A 65 -1.64 3.07 17.56
N ASN A 66 -1.27 4.30 17.94
CA ASN A 66 -1.49 5.51 17.13
C ASN A 66 -0.25 5.93 16.32
N GLY A 67 0.77 5.11 16.30
CA GLY A 67 2.01 5.37 15.59
C GLY A 67 3.18 5.69 16.52
N GLY A 68 4.13 6.50 16.08
CA GLY A 68 5.34 6.85 16.85
C GLY A 68 6.60 6.67 16.02
N VAL A 69 7.72 6.41 16.68
CA VAL A 69 9.00 6.17 16.01
C VAL A 69 8.90 4.89 15.20
N LYS A 70 9.19 4.98 13.90
CA LYS A 70 9.10 3.88 12.96
C LYS A 70 10.39 3.09 12.87
N MET A 71 10.22 1.79 12.76
CA MET A 71 11.24 0.82 12.40
C MET A 71 10.67 -0.13 11.35
N TRP A 72 11.44 -1.02 10.81
CA TRP A 72 10.90 -2.04 9.93
C TRP A 72 10.64 -3.33 10.71
N GLY A 73 9.36 -3.70 10.82
CA GLY A 73 8.95 -5.06 11.15
C GLY A 73 9.18 -5.96 9.94
N HIS A 74 9.30 -7.28 10.16
CA HIS A 74 9.58 -8.25 9.13
C HIS A 74 8.71 -9.49 9.28
N ALA A 75 8.00 -9.83 8.22
CA ALA A 75 7.30 -11.09 8.08
C ALA A 75 7.85 -11.89 6.90
N THR A 76 7.84 -13.21 7.01
CA THR A 76 8.27 -14.13 5.95
C THR A 76 7.18 -15.13 5.61
N SER A 77 7.16 -15.59 4.36
CA SER A 77 6.25 -16.63 3.89
C SER A 77 6.92 -17.48 2.80
N ARG A 78 6.44 -18.71 2.61
CA ARG A 78 6.80 -19.55 1.47
C ARG A 78 5.71 -19.67 0.43
N ASP A 79 4.53 -19.11 0.71
CA ASP A 79 3.33 -19.28 -0.10
C ASP A 79 2.44 -18.03 -0.16
N LEU A 80 2.95 -16.87 0.28
CA LEU A 80 2.21 -15.60 0.30
C LEU A 80 0.94 -15.59 1.18
N MET A 81 0.58 -16.71 1.80
CA MET A 81 -0.64 -16.84 2.62
C MET A 81 -0.31 -17.09 4.09
N ASN A 82 0.65 -17.94 4.37
CA ASN A 82 1.11 -18.20 5.73
C ASN A 82 2.30 -17.29 6.06
N TRP A 83 2.02 -16.21 6.80
CA TRP A 83 3.03 -15.23 7.19
C TRP A 83 3.48 -15.44 8.64
N GLU A 84 4.79 -15.46 8.85
CA GLU A 84 5.42 -15.50 10.15
C GLU A 84 6.14 -14.18 10.44
N TYR A 85 5.76 -13.49 11.50
CA TYR A 85 6.53 -12.33 11.98
C TYR A 85 7.83 -12.82 12.64
N VAL A 86 8.94 -12.31 12.15
CA VAL A 86 10.29 -12.78 12.54
C VAL A 86 11.13 -11.69 13.21
N GLY A 87 10.52 -10.57 13.59
CA GLY A 87 11.18 -9.50 14.35
C GLY A 87 11.22 -8.16 13.63
N ALA A 88 11.98 -7.21 14.15
CA ALA A 88 12.19 -5.88 13.57
C ALA A 88 13.70 -5.64 13.36
N PRO A 89 14.25 -6.01 12.20
CA PRO A 89 15.70 -6.00 11.97
C PRO A 89 16.31 -4.61 11.68
N LEU A 90 15.51 -3.64 11.22
CA LEU A 90 15.99 -2.27 10.93
C LEU A 90 15.40 -1.29 11.95
N LEU A 91 16.26 -0.85 12.87
CA LEU A 91 15.91 0.03 13.99
C LEU A 91 16.42 1.45 13.74
N PRO A 92 15.78 2.50 14.30
CA PRO A 92 16.20 3.90 14.18
C PRO A 92 17.33 4.22 15.19
N ASP A 93 18.53 3.71 14.91
CA ASP A 93 19.66 3.69 15.84
C ASP A 93 20.85 4.56 15.41
N GLU A 94 20.70 5.34 14.33
CA GLU A 94 21.70 6.26 13.83
C GLU A 94 21.20 7.72 13.82
N PRO A 95 22.09 8.73 13.87
CA PRO A 95 21.68 10.13 13.91
C PRO A 95 20.82 10.59 12.73
N PHE A 96 20.94 9.94 11.57
CA PHE A 96 20.19 10.27 10.35
C PHE A 96 18.84 9.54 10.23
N ASP A 97 18.52 8.64 11.15
CA ASP A 97 17.22 7.94 11.19
C ASP A 97 16.60 7.88 12.59
N CYS A 98 17.07 8.65 13.55
CA CYS A 98 16.67 8.59 14.95
C CYS A 98 15.18 8.91 15.21
N HIS A 99 14.47 9.48 14.25
CA HIS A 99 13.01 9.69 14.31
C HIS A 99 12.23 8.74 13.39
N GLY A 100 12.89 7.77 12.79
CA GLY A 100 12.30 6.65 12.09
C GLY A 100 13.09 6.14 10.88
N VAL A 101 13.09 4.82 10.71
CA VAL A 101 13.42 4.13 9.46
C VAL A 101 12.15 4.17 8.62
N TYR A 102 12.06 5.12 7.69
CA TYR A 102 10.87 5.32 6.85
C TYR A 102 10.88 4.42 5.62
N SER A 103 9.88 4.59 4.77
CA SER A 103 9.62 3.67 3.66
C SER A 103 10.78 3.56 2.68
N GLY A 104 10.84 2.42 2.03
CA GLY A 104 11.85 2.05 1.06
C GLY A 104 11.62 0.67 0.46
N SER A 105 12.51 0.24 -0.40
CA SER A 105 12.37 -0.99 -1.18
C SER A 105 13.60 -1.88 -1.14
N ALA A 106 13.46 -3.10 -1.63
CA ALA A 106 14.54 -4.06 -1.77
C ALA A 106 14.75 -4.49 -3.23
N LEU A 107 15.98 -4.86 -3.54
CA LEU A 107 16.38 -5.57 -4.74
C LEU A 107 17.20 -6.80 -4.33
N VAL A 108 16.84 -7.97 -4.87
CA VAL A 108 17.60 -9.21 -4.62
C VAL A 108 18.56 -9.43 -5.79
N GLU A 109 19.83 -9.51 -5.48
CA GLU A 109 20.89 -9.77 -6.44
C GLU A 109 22.04 -10.53 -5.79
N ASP A 110 22.62 -11.51 -6.48
CA ASP A 110 23.72 -12.35 -6.00
C ASP A 110 23.47 -13.00 -4.61
N GLY A 111 22.23 -13.41 -4.34
CA GLY A 111 21.82 -13.99 -3.07
C GLY A 111 21.81 -13.01 -1.89
N ARG A 112 21.77 -11.70 -2.17
CA ARG A 112 21.68 -10.64 -1.17
C ARG A 112 20.43 -9.81 -1.37
N ILE A 113 19.80 -9.45 -0.27
CA ILE A 113 18.72 -8.45 -0.20
C ILE A 113 19.38 -7.10 0.02
N ARG A 114 19.38 -6.24 -1.00
CA ARG A 114 19.87 -4.87 -0.95
C ARG A 114 18.72 -3.92 -0.76
N VAL A 115 18.80 -3.07 0.23
CA VAL A 115 17.70 -2.20 0.67
C VAL A 115 18.12 -0.74 0.57
N LEU A 116 17.23 0.07 0.02
CA LEU A 116 17.25 1.52 0.13
C LEU A 116 16.03 1.97 0.93
N TYR A 117 16.23 2.84 1.93
CA TYR A 117 15.15 3.38 2.75
C TYR A 117 15.38 4.85 3.08
N THR A 118 14.36 5.51 3.61
CA THR A 118 14.45 6.90 4.04
C THR A 118 14.79 6.98 5.53
N GLY A 119 15.97 7.49 5.86
CA GLY A 119 16.33 7.88 7.22
C GLY A 119 15.68 9.22 7.57
N ASN A 120 14.83 9.25 8.59
CA ASN A 120 14.03 10.42 8.94
C ASN A 120 14.45 11.05 10.26
N VAL A 121 14.70 12.38 10.22
CA VAL A 121 14.95 13.20 11.39
C VAL A 121 14.03 14.41 11.36
N LYS A 122 13.17 14.55 12.37
CA LYS A 122 12.34 15.74 12.56
C LYS A 122 13.19 16.86 13.15
N LEU A 123 13.15 18.05 12.54
CA LEU A 123 13.89 19.21 12.97
C LEU A 123 12.97 20.14 13.77
N PRO A 124 13.36 20.57 14.98
CA PRO A 124 12.60 21.57 15.71
C PRO A 124 12.76 22.94 15.06
N ASP A 125 11.76 23.79 15.23
CA ASP A 125 11.85 25.21 14.88
C ASP A 125 12.73 26.00 15.91
N ALA A 126 12.79 27.30 15.73
CA ALA A 126 13.55 28.19 16.61
C ALA A 126 13.07 28.19 18.09
N ASP A 127 11.80 27.79 18.31
CA ASP A 127 11.19 27.71 19.66
C ASP A 127 11.25 26.28 20.22
N GLY A 128 11.88 25.34 19.50
CA GLY A 128 12.02 23.93 19.88
C GLY A 128 10.80 23.07 19.62
N VAL A 129 9.85 23.54 18.82
CA VAL A 129 8.65 22.81 18.42
C VAL A 129 8.96 21.91 17.20
N TYR A 130 8.57 20.66 17.29
CA TYR A 130 8.72 19.69 16.20
C TYR A 130 7.47 19.70 15.32
N ASP A 131 7.48 20.50 14.27
CA ASP A 131 6.51 20.45 13.18
C ASP A 131 7.23 20.02 11.91
N TYR A 132 7.29 18.71 11.69
CA TYR A 132 8.00 18.13 10.54
C TYR A 132 7.35 18.43 9.20
N VAL A 133 6.12 18.97 9.18
CA VAL A 133 5.42 19.40 7.97
C VAL A 133 5.89 20.78 7.53
N ASN A 134 5.99 21.72 8.47
CA ASN A 134 6.26 23.14 8.17
C ASN A 134 7.69 23.56 8.52
N THR A 135 8.24 23.10 9.65
CA THR A 135 9.56 23.50 10.13
C THR A 135 10.70 22.61 9.64
N GLY A 136 10.34 21.47 9.09
CA GLY A 136 11.28 20.67 8.35
C GLY A 136 11.60 19.32 8.93
N ARG A 137 12.22 18.55 8.08
CA ARG A 137 12.84 17.27 8.38
C ARG A 137 14.13 17.13 7.57
N ARG A 138 14.97 16.23 8.03
CA ARG A 138 16.02 15.64 7.23
C ARG A 138 15.53 14.28 6.78
N ALA A 139 15.63 14.00 5.50
CA ALA A 139 15.22 12.76 4.87
C ALA A 139 16.36 12.27 3.95
N ASP A 140 17.23 11.45 4.50
CA ASP A 140 18.40 10.92 3.79
C ASP A 140 18.04 9.56 3.16
N THR A 141 18.53 9.26 1.95
CA THR A 141 18.45 7.92 1.38
C THR A 141 19.58 7.07 1.92
N VAL A 142 19.23 5.94 2.52
CA VAL A 142 20.16 5.06 3.23
C VAL A 142 20.20 3.68 2.59
N TYR A 143 21.40 3.13 2.41
CA TYR A 143 21.65 1.78 1.90
C TYR A 143 22.06 0.82 3.02
N VAL A 144 21.50 -0.38 2.97
CA VAL A 144 21.96 -1.56 3.72
C VAL A 144 21.78 -2.82 2.88
N GLU A 145 22.48 -3.90 3.23
CA GLU A 145 22.33 -5.21 2.60
C GLU A 145 22.31 -6.33 3.62
N SER A 146 21.67 -7.45 3.27
CA SER A 146 21.56 -8.63 4.10
C SER A 146 21.68 -9.90 3.25
N ALA A 147 22.22 -10.98 3.84
CA ALA A 147 22.25 -12.30 3.24
C ALA A 147 21.13 -13.22 3.78
N ASP A 148 20.47 -12.84 4.88
CA ASP A 148 19.48 -13.64 5.59
C ASP A 148 18.14 -12.91 5.83
N GLY A 149 18.07 -11.64 5.40
CA GLY A 149 16.91 -10.78 5.62
C GLY A 149 16.73 -10.30 7.06
N GLN A 150 17.60 -10.72 7.99
CA GLN A 150 17.53 -10.41 9.43
C GLN A 150 18.73 -9.62 9.95
N THR A 151 19.90 -9.90 9.40
CA THR A 151 21.15 -9.24 9.80
C THR A 151 21.60 -8.31 8.69
N PHE A 152 21.50 -7.02 8.93
CA PHE A 152 21.89 -6.01 7.96
C PHE A 152 23.31 -5.51 8.18
N SER A 153 23.94 -5.08 7.07
CA SER A 153 25.23 -4.39 7.07
C SER A 153 25.17 -3.08 7.85
N GLN A 154 26.30 -2.44 8.03
CA GLN A 154 26.33 -1.07 8.54
C GLN A 154 25.57 -0.14 7.58
N LYS A 155 24.72 0.73 8.14
CA LYS A 155 23.95 1.73 7.43
C LYS A 155 24.85 2.76 6.75
N ARG A 156 24.52 3.10 5.52
CA ARG A 156 25.27 4.08 4.73
C ARG A 156 24.33 5.06 4.06
N VAL A 157 24.46 6.34 4.37
CA VAL A 157 23.79 7.42 3.63
C VAL A 157 24.39 7.47 2.23
N VAL A 158 23.55 7.34 1.20
CA VAL A 158 23.94 7.37 -0.22
C VAL A 158 23.47 8.64 -0.95
N LEU A 159 22.42 9.30 -0.43
CA LEU A 159 22.02 10.66 -0.77
C LEU A 159 21.61 11.36 0.53
N ALA A 160 22.28 12.43 0.86
CA ALA A 160 21.90 13.27 1.99
C ALA A 160 20.87 14.31 1.56
N SER A 161 20.13 14.87 2.51
CA SER A 161 19.12 15.91 2.23
C SER A 161 19.68 17.12 1.48
N GLU A 162 20.97 17.39 1.63
CA GLU A 162 21.67 18.48 0.97
C GLU A 162 22.04 18.19 -0.49
N ASP A 163 21.95 16.90 -0.92
CA ASP A 163 22.25 16.46 -2.28
C ASP A 163 21.02 16.59 -3.22
N TYR A 164 19.84 16.82 -2.67
CA TYR A 164 18.62 16.98 -3.47
C TYR A 164 18.54 18.39 -4.10
N PRO A 165 17.83 18.54 -5.24
CA PRO A 165 17.61 19.85 -5.87
C PRO A 165 17.07 20.93 -4.91
N GLU A 166 17.62 22.15 -4.98
CA GLU A 166 17.31 23.26 -4.06
C GLU A 166 15.85 23.74 -4.12
N ASP A 167 15.15 23.49 -5.23
CA ASP A 167 13.73 23.85 -5.39
C ASP A 167 12.76 22.88 -4.71
N LEU A 168 13.26 21.80 -4.13
CA LEU A 168 12.45 20.88 -3.35
C LEU A 168 12.21 21.38 -1.92
N THR A 169 11.15 20.89 -1.32
CA THR A 169 10.91 21.01 0.13
C THR A 169 11.71 19.94 0.87
N CYS A 170 11.54 19.84 2.19
CA CYS A 170 12.09 18.75 2.98
C CYS A 170 11.37 17.38 2.78
N HIS A 171 10.39 17.33 1.89
CA HIS A 171 9.64 16.12 1.58
C HIS A 171 10.20 15.45 0.33
N VAL A 172 11.25 14.64 0.54
CA VAL A 172 11.82 13.70 -0.45
C VAL A 172 11.97 12.36 0.26
N ARG A 173 11.37 11.27 -0.26
CA ARG A 173 11.34 9.98 0.44
C ARG A 173 10.91 8.80 -0.42
N ASP A 174 10.88 7.62 0.20
CA ASP A 174 10.32 6.37 -0.29
C ASP A 174 11.04 5.82 -1.52
N PRO A 175 12.37 5.53 -1.43
CA PRO A 175 13.13 5.02 -2.57
C PRO A 175 12.60 3.66 -3.05
N LYS A 176 12.34 3.56 -4.36
CA LYS A 176 12.10 2.30 -5.06
C LYS A 176 13.21 2.06 -6.06
N VAL A 177 13.88 0.92 -5.95
CA VAL A 177 15.06 0.55 -6.74
C VAL A 177 14.75 -0.62 -7.68
N TRP A 178 15.32 -0.59 -8.88
CA TRP A 178 15.37 -1.71 -9.82
C TRP A 178 16.67 -1.69 -10.62
N SER A 179 16.98 -2.75 -11.35
CA SER A 179 18.06 -2.81 -12.33
C SER A 179 17.50 -2.99 -13.73
N ASP A 180 18.13 -2.37 -14.72
CA ASP A 180 17.82 -2.56 -16.13
C ASP A 180 18.57 -3.79 -16.71
N GLU A 181 18.28 -4.12 -17.97
CA GLU A 181 18.92 -5.25 -18.68
C GLU A 181 20.44 -5.08 -18.85
N ALA A 182 20.96 -3.85 -18.79
CA ALA A 182 22.39 -3.56 -18.85
C ALA A 182 23.08 -3.68 -17.48
N GLY A 183 22.33 -3.93 -16.40
CA GLY A 183 22.81 -4.01 -15.04
C GLY A 183 23.07 -2.64 -14.39
N ARG A 184 22.50 -1.55 -14.95
CA ARG A 184 22.49 -0.25 -14.31
C ARG A 184 21.32 -0.20 -13.31
N TYR A 185 21.58 0.35 -12.15
CA TYR A 185 20.55 0.55 -11.13
C TYR A 185 19.85 1.89 -11.33
N HIS A 186 18.56 1.88 -11.14
CA HIS A 186 17.71 3.05 -11.15
C HIS A 186 16.93 3.14 -9.84
N MET A 187 16.63 4.35 -9.41
CA MET A 187 15.86 4.61 -8.21
C MET A 187 14.88 5.76 -8.45
N VAL A 188 13.64 5.59 -8.05
CA VAL A 188 12.67 6.69 -7.95
C VAL A 188 12.47 7.11 -6.51
N LEU A 189 12.34 8.43 -6.28
CA LEU A 189 12.03 9.05 -5.00
C LEU A 189 10.81 9.94 -5.16
N GLY A 190 9.86 9.85 -4.25
CA GLY A 190 8.75 10.78 -4.16
C GLY A 190 9.19 12.14 -3.63
N ALA A 191 8.71 13.22 -4.22
CA ALA A 191 9.13 14.57 -3.88
C ALA A 191 7.99 15.59 -3.90
N ARG A 192 8.20 16.68 -3.14
CA ARG A 192 7.35 17.87 -3.14
C ARG A 192 8.20 19.07 -3.55
N ARG A 193 7.87 19.64 -4.71
CA ARG A 193 8.59 20.78 -5.28
C ARG A 193 7.87 22.10 -4.97
N ARG A 194 8.64 23.09 -4.57
CA ARG A 194 8.16 24.48 -4.42
C ARG A 194 7.86 25.09 -5.77
N VAL A 195 6.74 25.75 -5.88
CA VAL A 195 6.38 26.51 -7.08
C VAL A 195 6.01 27.94 -6.69
N ASP A 196 6.63 28.90 -7.36
CA ASP A 196 6.25 30.30 -7.25
C ASP A 196 4.97 30.56 -8.06
N GLY A 197 4.01 31.28 -7.47
CA GLY A 197 2.77 31.59 -8.16
C GLY A 197 1.58 31.83 -7.22
N PRO A 198 0.41 32.08 -7.80
CA PRO A 198 -0.80 32.26 -7.01
C PRO A 198 -1.16 30.98 -6.28
N ARG A 199 -1.52 31.14 -5.01
CA ARG A 199 -2.01 30.02 -4.19
C ARG A 199 -3.43 29.65 -4.64
N VAL A 200 -3.70 28.37 -4.76
CA VAL A 200 -5.06 27.81 -4.82
C VAL A 200 -5.51 27.54 -3.39
N GLU A 201 -6.73 27.90 -3.04
CA GLU A 201 -7.32 27.54 -1.76
C GLU A 201 -7.48 26.00 -1.71
N SER A 202 -6.97 25.38 -0.65
CA SER A 202 -6.96 23.92 -0.49
C SER A 202 -7.28 23.55 0.94
N ARG A 203 -8.14 22.53 1.13
CA ARG A 203 -8.44 21.97 2.46
C ARG A 203 -7.20 21.42 3.15
N PHE A 204 -6.17 21.06 2.41
CA PHE A 204 -4.92 20.51 2.94
C PHE A 204 -3.98 21.56 3.54
N CYS A 205 -4.21 22.86 3.28
CA CYS A 205 -3.35 23.90 3.83
C CYS A 205 -3.33 23.93 5.37
N ALA A 206 -4.41 23.50 6.02
CA ALA A 206 -4.48 23.45 7.47
C ALA A 206 -3.53 22.39 8.06
N MET A 207 -3.33 21.27 7.36
CA MET A 207 -2.46 20.17 7.82
C MET A 207 -1.05 20.24 7.24
N HIS A 208 -0.91 20.68 5.99
CA HIS A 208 0.34 20.60 5.22
C HIS A 208 0.95 21.96 4.90
N GLY A 209 0.50 23.01 5.59
CA GLY A 209 0.98 24.38 5.41
C GLY A 209 0.50 25.02 4.10
N GLU A 210 0.78 26.29 3.95
CA GLU A 210 0.31 27.08 2.79
C GLU A 210 0.85 26.59 1.44
N GLY A 211 2.00 25.92 1.43
CA GLY A 211 2.56 25.29 0.24
C GLY A 211 1.66 24.22 -0.37
N ALA A 212 0.80 23.56 0.42
CA ALA A 212 -0.16 22.56 -0.12
C ALA A 212 -1.10 23.12 -1.20
N GLY A 213 -1.31 24.42 -1.24
CA GLY A 213 -2.08 25.10 -2.29
C GLY A 213 -1.26 25.55 -3.53
N ARG A 214 0.06 25.33 -3.55
CA ARG A 214 0.96 25.77 -4.63
C ARG A 214 1.90 24.70 -5.11
N ASP A 215 2.53 24.00 -4.17
CA ASP A 215 3.57 23.02 -4.45
C ASP A 215 3.02 21.88 -5.33
N VAL A 216 3.91 21.22 -6.03
CA VAL A 216 3.57 20.09 -6.90
C VAL A 216 4.31 18.84 -6.47
N GLY A 217 3.59 17.71 -6.53
CA GLY A 217 4.18 16.39 -6.40
C GLY A 217 4.92 16.01 -7.66
N GLU A 218 6.08 15.39 -7.51
CA GLU A 218 6.89 14.85 -8.60
C GLU A 218 7.70 13.65 -8.13
N ILE A 219 8.35 12.97 -9.07
CA ILE A 219 9.26 11.88 -8.82
C ILE A 219 10.63 12.24 -9.37
N LEU A 220 11.65 12.02 -8.55
CA LEU A 220 13.06 12.11 -8.96
C LEU A 220 13.51 10.75 -9.42
N VAL A 221 14.20 10.69 -10.56
CA VAL A 221 14.78 9.45 -11.10
C VAL A 221 16.29 9.55 -11.04
N TYR A 222 16.90 8.64 -10.32
CA TYR A 222 18.34 8.55 -10.15
C TYR A 222 18.90 7.30 -10.81
N GLY A 223 20.11 7.38 -11.36
CA GLY A 223 20.86 6.26 -11.89
C GLY A 223 22.15 5.98 -11.13
N SER A 224 22.56 4.72 -11.06
CA SER A 224 23.78 4.29 -10.39
C SER A 224 24.41 3.07 -11.07
N ALA A 225 25.73 2.93 -10.94
CA ALA A 225 26.44 1.72 -11.35
C ALA A 225 26.71 0.75 -10.19
N ASP A 226 26.53 1.19 -8.93
CA ASP A 226 26.98 0.46 -7.74
C ASP A 226 26.01 0.51 -6.55
N MET A 227 24.84 1.17 -6.69
CA MET A 227 23.88 1.50 -5.63
C MET A 227 24.41 2.39 -4.50
N LEU A 228 25.63 2.90 -4.63
CA LEU A 228 26.28 3.70 -3.59
C LEU A 228 26.54 5.15 -4.01
N SER A 229 26.60 5.39 -5.32
CA SER A 229 26.79 6.70 -5.92
C SER A 229 25.65 6.93 -6.92
N TRP A 230 24.84 7.96 -6.69
CA TRP A 230 23.62 8.22 -7.45
C TRP A 230 23.69 9.56 -8.18
N GLU A 231 23.26 9.58 -9.43
CA GLU A 231 23.16 10.77 -10.27
C GLU A 231 21.70 11.01 -10.67
N LEU A 232 21.20 12.23 -10.52
CA LEU A 232 19.86 12.60 -10.98
C LEU A 232 19.79 12.55 -12.51
N GLU A 233 18.95 11.70 -13.07
CA GLU A 233 18.79 11.50 -14.51
C GLU A 233 17.60 12.26 -15.07
N SER A 234 16.47 12.26 -14.36
CA SER A 234 15.26 12.98 -14.79
C SER A 234 14.34 13.31 -13.64
N ARG A 235 13.35 14.14 -13.92
CA ARG A 235 12.26 14.50 -13.02
C ARG A 235 10.93 14.21 -13.71
N VAL A 236 10.07 13.45 -13.07
CA VAL A 236 8.77 13.05 -13.61
C VAL A 236 7.66 13.80 -12.89
N SER A 237 6.86 14.54 -13.64
CA SER A 237 5.69 15.28 -13.14
C SER A 237 4.54 15.21 -14.14
N ALA A 238 3.31 15.39 -13.66
CA ALA A 238 2.16 15.52 -14.55
C ALA A 238 2.14 16.89 -15.26
N PRO A 239 1.57 16.96 -16.48
CA PRO A 239 1.45 18.23 -17.23
C PRO A 239 0.68 19.32 -16.47
N GLU A 240 -0.31 18.91 -15.68
CA GLU A 240 -1.07 19.77 -14.77
C GLU A 240 -0.77 19.39 -13.33
N ARG A 241 -1.03 20.32 -12.40
CA ARG A 241 -0.85 20.05 -10.97
C ARG A 241 -1.69 18.85 -10.55
N PHE A 242 -1.02 17.78 -10.08
CA PHE A 242 -1.65 16.55 -9.62
C PHE A 242 -1.23 16.24 -8.16
N GLY A 243 -1.80 17.00 -7.22
CA GLY A 243 -1.40 16.97 -5.81
C GLY A 243 -0.13 17.77 -5.53
N PHE A 244 0.23 17.85 -4.24
CA PHE A 244 1.41 18.59 -3.79
C PHE A 244 2.60 17.70 -3.39
N MET A 245 2.39 16.41 -3.22
CA MET A 245 3.41 15.40 -2.89
C MET A 245 3.01 14.09 -3.53
N TRP A 246 3.97 13.36 -4.05
CA TRP A 246 3.80 11.98 -4.51
C TRP A 246 4.61 11.05 -3.61
N GLU A 247 3.93 10.21 -2.82
CA GLU A 247 4.54 9.26 -1.90
C GLU A 247 4.64 7.87 -2.50
N CYS A 248 5.51 7.04 -1.93
CA CYS A 248 5.63 5.62 -2.24
C CYS A 248 5.67 5.33 -3.75
N PRO A 249 6.60 5.97 -4.52
CA PRO A 249 6.68 5.73 -5.94
C PRO A 249 7.10 4.29 -6.25
N GLY A 250 6.60 3.76 -7.36
CA GLY A 250 6.99 2.49 -7.95
C GLY A 250 7.08 2.61 -9.45
N TYR A 251 7.91 1.79 -10.06
CA TYR A 251 7.99 1.66 -11.51
C TYR A 251 7.98 0.19 -11.87
N LEU A 252 7.00 -0.19 -12.69
CA LEU A 252 6.80 -1.59 -13.05
C LEU A 252 6.66 -1.76 -14.56
N GLU A 253 7.15 -2.89 -15.05
CA GLU A 253 7.03 -3.33 -16.42
C GLU A 253 6.35 -4.69 -16.42
N LEU A 254 5.22 -4.84 -17.12
CA LEU A 254 4.50 -6.09 -17.24
C LEU A 254 4.49 -6.53 -18.70
N GLU A 255 4.58 -7.83 -18.93
CA GLU A 255 4.35 -8.38 -20.26
C GLU A 255 2.94 -8.01 -20.74
N ALA A 256 2.86 -7.49 -21.96
CA ALA A 256 1.60 -7.13 -22.60
C ALA A 256 1.43 -7.92 -23.92
N ASP A 257 0.23 -7.92 -24.44
CA ASP A 257 -0.07 -8.54 -25.71
C ASP A 257 0.85 -8.00 -26.82
N GLY A 258 1.49 -8.93 -27.56
CA GLY A 258 2.47 -8.60 -28.58
C GLY A 258 3.93 -8.64 -28.15
N GLY A 259 4.22 -8.98 -26.87
CA GLY A 259 5.58 -9.22 -26.37
C GLY A 259 6.42 -7.96 -26.14
N VAL A 260 5.81 -6.78 -26.13
CA VAL A 260 6.44 -5.52 -25.73
C VAL A 260 5.97 -5.19 -24.32
N PRO A 261 6.87 -5.07 -23.33
CA PRO A 261 6.47 -4.70 -21.99
C PRO A 261 5.76 -3.36 -21.96
N ALA A 262 4.63 -3.30 -21.26
CA ALA A 262 3.97 -2.06 -20.92
C ALA A 262 4.49 -1.56 -19.56
N LYS A 263 4.51 -0.25 -19.37
CA LYS A 263 5.16 0.43 -18.26
C LYS A 263 4.16 1.25 -17.48
N TRP A 264 4.33 1.27 -16.16
CA TRP A 264 3.49 2.09 -15.27
C TRP A 264 4.33 2.74 -14.18
N LEU A 265 3.94 3.95 -13.85
CA LEU A 265 4.42 4.68 -12.67
C LEU A 265 3.35 4.61 -11.59
N SER A 266 3.66 3.96 -10.48
CA SER A 266 2.80 3.88 -9.29
C SER A 266 3.18 4.98 -8.30
N PHE A 267 2.20 5.60 -7.64
CA PHE A 267 2.46 6.55 -6.55
C PHE A 267 1.18 6.88 -5.78
N SER A 268 1.35 7.50 -4.62
CA SER A 268 0.27 7.93 -3.74
C SER A 268 0.24 9.47 -3.66
N PRO A 269 -0.56 10.15 -4.52
CA PRO A 269 -0.61 11.60 -4.56
C PRO A 269 -1.40 12.18 -3.38
N GLN A 270 -0.78 13.11 -2.64
CA GLN A 270 -1.47 13.90 -1.62
C GLN A 270 -2.01 15.20 -2.21
N GLY A 271 -3.21 15.59 -1.79
CA GLY A 271 -3.81 16.88 -2.14
C GLY A 271 -4.63 16.90 -3.41
N LEU A 272 -5.21 15.78 -3.81
CA LEU A 272 -6.23 15.74 -4.84
C LEU A 272 -7.57 16.21 -4.26
N GLU A 273 -8.24 17.14 -4.98
CA GLU A 273 -9.48 17.76 -4.57
C GLU A 273 -10.43 17.96 -5.77
N GLY A 274 -11.72 18.02 -5.49
CA GLY A 274 -12.76 18.24 -6.49
C GLY A 274 -13.22 16.98 -7.22
N GLY A 275 -14.48 16.95 -7.64
CA GLY A 275 -15.04 15.87 -8.42
C GLY A 275 -15.00 14.50 -7.72
N ARG A 276 -14.36 13.53 -8.36
CA ARG A 276 -14.30 12.17 -7.81
C ARG A 276 -13.48 12.07 -6.53
N TRP A 277 -12.51 12.97 -6.33
CA TRP A 277 -11.62 12.93 -5.17
C TRP A 277 -12.33 13.29 -3.85
N ASP A 278 -13.40 14.12 -3.92
CA ASP A 278 -14.15 14.52 -2.72
C ASP A 278 -15.01 13.38 -2.13
N ARG A 279 -15.27 12.33 -2.91
CA ARG A 279 -16.01 11.16 -2.46
C ARG A 279 -15.12 9.95 -2.13
N GLY A 280 -13.82 10.05 -2.40
CA GLY A 280 -12.81 9.02 -2.13
C GLY A 280 -12.23 9.11 -0.73
N ASN A 281 -11.06 8.52 -0.57
CA ASN A 281 -10.24 8.63 0.63
C ASN A 281 -9.55 10.00 0.68
N VAL A 282 -9.03 10.38 1.85
CA VAL A 282 -8.30 11.65 2.02
C VAL A 282 -7.13 11.75 1.05
N TYR A 283 -6.46 10.65 0.79
CA TYR A 283 -5.43 10.50 -0.23
C TYR A 283 -5.74 9.30 -1.14
N ALA A 284 -5.28 9.40 -2.38
CA ALA A 284 -5.38 8.33 -3.37
C ALA A 284 -4.08 7.54 -3.45
N ALA A 285 -4.16 6.30 -3.88
CA ALA A 285 -3.02 5.49 -4.31
C ALA A 285 -3.36 4.87 -5.67
N GLY A 286 -2.48 5.01 -6.65
CA GLY A 286 -2.78 4.56 -8.00
C GLY A 286 -1.57 4.55 -8.91
N TYR A 287 -1.83 4.48 -10.19
CA TYR A 287 -0.80 4.36 -11.22
C TYR A 287 -1.17 5.14 -12.49
N MET A 288 -0.16 5.50 -13.25
CA MET A 288 -0.28 6.04 -14.60
C MET A 288 0.47 5.16 -15.59
N PRO A 289 -0.13 4.80 -16.76
CA PRO A 289 0.63 4.21 -17.85
C PRO A 289 1.73 5.17 -18.31
N VAL A 290 2.89 4.62 -18.67
CA VAL A 290 4.04 5.36 -19.16
C VAL A 290 4.34 4.98 -20.60
N THR A 291 4.43 5.98 -21.48
CA THR A 291 4.98 5.83 -22.83
C THR A 291 6.34 6.50 -22.88
N GLY A 292 7.32 5.86 -23.50
CA GLY A 292 8.69 6.36 -23.52
C GLY A 292 9.54 5.83 -22.36
N ASP A 293 10.45 6.67 -21.84
CA ASP A 293 11.44 6.25 -20.85
C ASP A 293 11.64 7.34 -19.80
N ILE A 294 11.30 7.03 -18.54
CA ILE A 294 11.50 7.95 -17.42
C ILE A 294 12.97 8.17 -17.05
N THR A 295 13.88 7.29 -17.49
CA THR A 295 15.34 7.39 -17.28
C THR A 295 16.04 8.17 -18.39
N GLY A 296 15.36 8.43 -19.50
CA GLY A 296 15.89 9.07 -20.69
C GLY A 296 16.06 10.61 -20.62
N GLY A 297 15.84 11.20 -19.45
CA GLY A 297 15.86 12.64 -19.23
C GLY A 297 14.48 13.29 -19.27
N ASP A 298 14.42 14.59 -18.93
CA ASP A 298 13.17 15.34 -18.87
C ASP A 298 12.47 15.35 -20.24
N GLY A 299 11.18 14.97 -20.24
CA GLY A 299 10.36 14.96 -21.45
C GLY A 299 10.54 13.75 -22.38
N ALA A 300 11.32 12.76 -22.01
CA ALA A 300 11.45 11.50 -22.75
C ALA A 300 10.29 10.51 -22.49
N TYR A 301 9.29 10.92 -21.73
CA TYR A 301 8.15 10.13 -21.32
C TYR A 301 6.83 10.89 -21.47
N GLU A 302 5.74 10.14 -21.55
CA GLU A 302 4.37 10.66 -21.43
C GLU A 302 3.62 9.82 -20.39
N LEU A 303 2.83 10.48 -19.54
CA LEU A 303 1.97 9.85 -18.54
C LEU A 303 0.54 9.77 -19.05
N GLY A 304 -0.07 8.59 -18.94
CA GLY A 304 -1.48 8.38 -19.21
C GLY A 304 -2.39 8.83 -18.07
N GLU A 305 -3.66 8.44 -18.14
CA GLU A 305 -4.65 8.76 -17.11
C GLU A 305 -4.35 8.03 -15.80
N PHE A 306 -4.49 8.73 -14.66
CA PHE A 306 -4.33 8.14 -13.33
C PHE A 306 -5.49 7.21 -13.00
N ARG A 307 -5.17 5.98 -12.61
CA ARG A 307 -6.09 4.94 -12.18
C ARG A 307 -5.80 4.54 -10.75
N LEU A 308 -6.85 4.31 -9.97
CA LEU A 308 -6.70 3.83 -8.59
C LEU A 308 -6.24 2.37 -8.58
N TRP A 309 -5.34 2.02 -7.66
CA TRP A 309 -5.09 0.63 -7.31
C TRP A 309 -6.28 -0.01 -6.60
N ASP A 310 -6.95 0.79 -5.77
CA ASP A 310 -8.06 0.34 -4.95
C ASP A 310 -9.01 1.51 -4.68
N ALA A 311 -10.29 1.27 -4.82
CA ALA A 311 -11.35 2.26 -4.64
C ALA A 311 -12.11 2.09 -3.32
N GLY A 312 -11.66 1.18 -2.44
CA GLY A 312 -12.28 0.90 -1.15
C GLY A 312 -12.01 1.95 -0.08
N PHE A 313 -12.34 1.61 1.15
CA PHE A 313 -12.16 2.51 2.29
C PHE A 313 -10.73 2.51 2.84
N ASP A 314 -10.02 1.39 2.71
CA ASP A 314 -8.77 1.12 3.41
C ASP A 314 -7.70 0.60 2.45
N PHE A 315 -7.01 1.53 1.79
CA PHE A 315 -5.88 1.21 0.93
C PHE A 315 -4.97 2.41 0.73
N TYR A 316 -3.67 2.25 0.99
CA TYR A 316 -2.66 3.28 0.76
C TYR A 316 -1.26 2.67 0.59
N ALA A 317 -0.31 3.49 0.09
CA ALA A 317 1.12 3.21 0.05
C ALA A 317 1.50 1.81 -0.49
N PRO A 318 0.94 1.33 -1.61
CA PRO A 318 1.29 0.00 -2.13
C PRO A 318 2.74 -0.07 -2.57
N GLN A 319 3.30 -1.28 -2.47
CA GLN A 319 4.58 -1.62 -3.07
C GLN A 319 4.43 -2.91 -3.87
N GLU A 320 5.14 -2.98 -4.99
CA GLU A 320 5.20 -4.17 -5.84
C GLU A 320 6.63 -4.72 -5.88
N PHE A 321 6.76 -5.99 -6.21
CA PHE A 321 8.03 -6.65 -6.49
C PHE A 321 7.85 -7.77 -7.51
N THR A 322 8.93 -8.18 -8.16
CA THR A 322 8.96 -9.34 -9.03
C THR A 322 9.41 -10.56 -8.24
N ALA A 323 8.59 -11.61 -8.22
CA ALA A 323 8.92 -12.89 -7.61
C ALA A 323 9.91 -13.68 -8.47
N GLU A 324 10.55 -14.70 -7.89
CA GLU A 324 11.54 -15.56 -8.58
C GLU A 324 10.94 -16.33 -9.79
N ASP A 325 9.63 -16.53 -9.81
CA ASP A 325 8.90 -17.14 -10.92
C ASP A 325 8.42 -16.13 -11.98
N GLY A 326 8.84 -14.88 -11.88
CA GLY A 326 8.54 -13.79 -12.81
C GLY A 326 7.20 -13.10 -12.59
N ARG A 327 6.40 -13.52 -11.60
CA ARG A 327 5.16 -12.81 -11.26
C ARG A 327 5.43 -11.47 -10.61
N HIS A 328 4.61 -10.49 -10.90
CA HIS A 328 4.59 -9.21 -10.19
C HIS A 328 3.54 -9.27 -9.08
N ILE A 329 3.97 -9.01 -7.87
CA ILE A 329 3.13 -9.08 -6.67
C ILE A 329 3.04 -7.69 -6.04
N LEU A 330 1.83 -7.25 -5.74
CA LEU A 330 1.55 -6.00 -5.05
C LEU A 330 0.96 -6.28 -3.67
N ILE A 331 1.41 -5.53 -2.67
CA ILE A 331 0.83 -5.49 -1.34
C ILE A 331 0.61 -4.02 -0.98
N GLY A 332 -0.56 -3.68 -0.44
CA GLY A 332 -0.89 -2.34 0.05
C GLY A 332 -1.11 -2.31 1.56
N TRP A 333 -1.00 -1.14 2.15
CA TRP A 333 -1.44 -0.91 3.52
C TRP A 333 -2.96 -0.80 3.57
N MET A 334 -3.62 -1.69 4.30
CA MET A 334 -5.05 -1.60 4.59
C MET A 334 -5.27 -0.66 5.77
N GLY A 335 -5.15 0.63 5.48
CA GLY A 335 -5.23 1.76 6.37
C GLY A 335 -5.24 3.08 5.60
N MET A 336 -5.25 4.20 6.31
CA MET A 336 -5.25 5.54 5.73
C MET A 336 -4.56 6.52 6.68
N PRO A 337 -3.57 7.30 6.20
CA PRO A 337 -2.99 8.37 7.01
C PRO A 337 -3.92 9.57 7.10
N ASP A 338 -3.75 10.39 8.13
CA ASP A 338 -4.36 11.73 8.27
C ASP A 338 -5.90 11.79 8.16
N GLU A 339 -6.58 10.65 8.30
CA GLU A 339 -8.04 10.57 8.30
C GLU A 339 -8.57 10.71 9.74
N PRO A 340 -9.11 11.87 10.12
CA PRO A 340 -9.46 12.14 11.52
C PRO A 340 -10.64 11.31 12.03
N THR A 341 -11.45 10.76 11.12
CA THR A 341 -12.58 9.91 11.46
C THR A 341 -12.23 8.43 11.45
N TYR A 342 -11.00 8.09 11.02
CA TYR A 342 -10.57 6.71 10.87
C TYR A 342 -10.28 6.07 12.23
N ASP A 343 -11.10 5.12 12.59
CA ASP A 343 -11.02 4.43 13.88
C ASP A 343 -11.01 2.91 13.68
N ASN A 344 -10.06 2.23 14.28
CA ASN A 344 -10.00 0.77 14.37
C ASN A 344 -10.18 0.31 15.82
N ALA A 345 -11.08 0.93 16.57
CA ALA A 345 -11.29 0.70 18.00
C ALA A 345 -11.31 -0.79 18.40
N PRO A 346 -11.96 -1.71 17.63
CA PRO A 346 -12.00 -3.13 18.00
C PRO A 346 -10.63 -3.83 18.03
N THR A 347 -9.64 -3.38 17.26
CA THR A 347 -8.28 -3.92 17.30
C THR A 347 -7.35 -3.09 18.18
N VAL A 348 -7.60 -1.78 18.27
CA VAL A 348 -6.86 -0.86 19.16
C VAL A 348 -6.96 -1.29 20.63
N VAL A 349 -8.16 -1.71 21.09
CA VAL A 349 -8.34 -2.24 22.46
C VAL A 349 -7.58 -3.55 22.69
N CYS A 350 -7.27 -4.29 21.61
CA CYS A 350 -6.41 -5.47 21.63
C CYS A 350 -4.93 -5.14 21.47
N GLY A 351 -4.57 -3.85 21.37
CA GLY A 351 -3.20 -3.34 21.36
C GLY A 351 -2.51 -3.40 20.00
N TRP A 352 -3.24 -3.46 18.89
CA TRP A 352 -2.68 -3.40 17.54
C TRP A 352 -3.59 -2.66 16.57
N ARG A 353 -3.03 -2.16 15.48
CA ARG A 353 -3.77 -1.40 14.47
C ARG A 353 -3.22 -1.62 13.07
N HIS A 354 -4.13 -1.74 12.10
CA HIS A 354 -3.92 -1.98 10.67
C HIS A 354 -3.44 -3.39 10.31
N CYS A 355 -3.43 -3.65 9.01
CA CYS A 355 -2.85 -4.83 8.39
C CYS A 355 -2.46 -4.49 6.95
N MET A 356 -1.81 -5.41 6.24
CA MET A 356 -1.63 -5.35 4.80
C MET A 356 -2.85 -5.91 4.07
N THR A 357 -2.94 -5.68 2.76
CA THR A 357 -3.85 -6.39 1.86
C THR A 357 -3.36 -7.81 1.62
N VAL A 358 -4.23 -8.68 1.07
CA VAL A 358 -3.77 -9.92 0.47
C VAL A 358 -2.74 -9.58 -0.63
N PRO A 359 -1.67 -10.40 -0.81
CA PRO A 359 -0.79 -10.24 -1.96
C PRO A 359 -1.57 -10.41 -3.26
N ARG A 360 -1.38 -9.49 -4.20
CA ARG A 360 -2.09 -9.44 -5.49
C ARG A 360 -1.15 -9.68 -6.64
N GLU A 361 -1.45 -10.64 -7.51
CA GLU A 361 -0.76 -10.82 -8.78
C GLU A 361 -1.22 -9.74 -9.76
N LEU A 362 -0.25 -9.12 -10.43
CA LEU A 362 -0.48 -8.07 -11.42
C LEU A 362 -0.28 -8.61 -12.83
N THR A 363 -1.19 -8.26 -13.73
CA THR A 363 -1.06 -8.51 -15.17
C THR A 363 -1.50 -7.30 -15.97
N ALA A 364 -0.92 -7.14 -17.17
CA ALA A 364 -1.33 -6.08 -18.08
C ALA A 364 -2.71 -6.38 -18.66
N GLY A 365 -3.61 -5.42 -18.58
CA GLY A 365 -4.90 -5.42 -19.27
C GLY A 365 -4.94 -4.39 -20.39
N ASP A 366 -6.05 -4.35 -21.12
CA ASP A 366 -6.26 -3.44 -22.23
C ASP A 366 -6.31 -1.97 -21.80
N GLY A 367 -5.88 -1.07 -22.68
CA GLY A 367 -6.01 0.37 -22.48
C GLY A 367 -5.19 0.91 -21.28
N GLY A 368 -4.10 0.25 -20.91
CA GLY A 368 -3.22 0.69 -19.82
C GLY A 368 -3.78 0.36 -18.42
N VAL A 369 -4.76 -0.53 -18.33
CA VAL A 369 -5.25 -1.08 -17.05
C VAL A 369 -4.26 -2.11 -16.54
N VAL A 370 -4.05 -2.16 -15.22
CA VAL A 370 -3.41 -3.28 -14.53
C VAL A 370 -4.49 -4.11 -13.87
N LEU A 371 -4.56 -5.38 -14.21
CA LEU A 371 -5.46 -6.35 -13.58
C LEU A 371 -4.82 -6.89 -12.31
N GLN A 372 -5.62 -7.05 -11.27
CA GLN A 372 -5.18 -7.50 -9.95
C GLN A 372 -5.99 -8.73 -9.53
N GLN A 373 -5.33 -9.80 -9.15
CA GLN A 373 -5.98 -10.98 -8.57
C GLN A 373 -5.30 -11.36 -7.25
N PRO A 374 -6.02 -11.91 -6.27
CA PRO A 374 -5.36 -12.51 -5.11
C PRO A 374 -4.31 -13.51 -5.57
N ALA A 375 -3.17 -13.57 -4.89
CA ALA A 375 -2.11 -14.54 -5.20
C ALA A 375 -2.71 -15.95 -5.33
N ARG A 376 -2.37 -16.64 -6.42
CA ARG A 376 -2.94 -17.97 -6.77
C ARG A 376 -2.76 -19.01 -5.68
N GLU A 377 -1.84 -18.82 -4.76
CA GLU A 377 -1.60 -19.68 -3.61
C GLU A 377 -2.82 -19.82 -2.69
N ILE A 378 -3.73 -18.84 -2.67
CA ILE A 378 -4.97 -18.91 -1.89
C ILE A 378 -5.79 -20.17 -2.21
N GLU A 379 -5.75 -20.64 -3.47
CA GLU A 379 -6.50 -21.80 -3.91
C GLU A 379 -6.01 -23.12 -3.30
N ARG A 380 -4.75 -23.16 -2.84
CA ARG A 380 -4.18 -24.31 -2.14
C ARG A 380 -4.78 -24.48 -0.73
N HIS A 381 -5.42 -23.45 -0.23
CA HIS A 381 -6.04 -23.41 1.09
C HIS A 381 -7.54 -23.67 1.07
N TYR A 382 -8.11 -23.97 -0.09
CA TYR A 382 -9.52 -24.36 -0.22
C TYR A 382 -9.80 -25.67 0.56
N ALA A 383 -10.63 -25.57 1.61
CA ALA A 383 -10.99 -26.71 2.44
C ALA A 383 -12.34 -27.32 2.03
N SER A 384 -13.29 -26.50 1.64
CA SER A 384 -14.59 -26.93 1.15
C SER A 384 -15.14 -25.94 0.12
N VAL A 385 -16.07 -26.42 -0.70
CA VAL A 385 -16.78 -25.58 -1.68
C VAL A 385 -18.29 -25.71 -1.49
N ARG A 386 -19.01 -24.59 -1.56
CA ARG A 386 -20.47 -24.52 -1.68
C ARG A 386 -20.80 -23.82 -2.98
N VAL A 387 -21.67 -24.40 -3.77
CA VAL A 387 -22.00 -23.92 -5.11
C VAL A 387 -23.47 -23.49 -5.14
N GLY A 388 -23.71 -22.32 -5.73
CA GLY A 388 -25.05 -21.80 -6.01
C GLY A 388 -25.20 -21.37 -7.46
N GLU A 389 -26.43 -21.38 -7.99
CA GLU A 389 -26.79 -20.78 -9.26
C GLU A 389 -27.65 -19.54 -8.99
N GLY A 390 -27.17 -18.36 -9.37
CA GLY A 390 -27.86 -17.09 -9.21
C GLY A 390 -27.98 -16.57 -7.79
N SER A 391 -27.78 -17.40 -6.77
CA SER A 391 -27.78 -16.97 -5.36
C SER A 391 -27.10 -17.99 -4.46
N LEU A 392 -26.51 -17.50 -3.37
CA LEU A 392 -25.92 -18.34 -2.33
C LEU A 392 -25.97 -17.59 -0.98
N GLU A 393 -26.27 -18.32 0.10
CA GLU A 393 -26.19 -17.83 1.48
C GLU A 393 -25.34 -18.80 2.31
N VAL A 394 -24.33 -18.28 2.96
CA VAL A 394 -23.40 -19.04 3.83
C VAL A 394 -23.20 -18.26 5.13
N ALA A 395 -23.16 -18.98 6.24
CA ALA A 395 -22.93 -18.41 7.56
C ALA A 395 -21.81 -19.15 8.30
N GLY A 396 -21.08 -18.44 9.13
CA GLY A 396 -20.18 -18.97 10.15
C GLY A 396 -18.70 -19.08 9.78
N ASP A 397 -18.33 -18.91 8.53
CA ASP A 397 -16.91 -18.99 8.12
C ASP A 397 -16.22 -17.62 8.23
N THR A 398 -15.09 -17.56 8.92
CA THR A 398 -14.28 -16.35 9.10
C THR A 398 -13.41 -16.07 7.89
N CYS A 399 -12.80 -17.12 7.31
CA CYS A 399 -11.89 -17.02 6.17
C CYS A 399 -12.53 -17.67 4.95
N PHE A 400 -12.70 -16.89 3.89
CA PHE A 400 -13.42 -17.36 2.70
C PHE A 400 -12.92 -16.69 1.42
N ASP A 401 -13.21 -17.34 0.30
CA ASP A 401 -13.03 -16.83 -1.06
C ASP A 401 -14.28 -17.15 -1.89
N VAL A 402 -14.98 -16.12 -2.34
CA VAL A 402 -16.19 -16.26 -3.14
C VAL A 402 -15.90 -15.84 -4.57
N VAL A 403 -16.12 -16.75 -5.51
CA VAL A 403 -15.95 -16.49 -6.94
C VAL A 403 -17.33 -16.51 -7.61
N VAL A 404 -17.69 -15.39 -8.24
CA VAL A 404 -18.96 -15.22 -8.98
C VAL A 404 -18.64 -14.96 -10.44
N ASP A 405 -19.03 -15.90 -11.30
CA ASP A 405 -18.76 -15.86 -12.75
C ASP A 405 -20.04 -15.84 -13.57
N GLY A 406 -19.99 -15.13 -14.71
CA GLY A 406 -21.11 -15.05 -15.64
C GLY A 406 -22.22 -14.13 -15.14
N VAL A 407 -21.87 -13.04 -14.47
CA VAL A 407 -22.84 -12.01 -14.07
C VAL A 407 -23.39 -11.34 -15.33
N ASP A 408 -24.72 -11.27 -15.44
CA ASP A 408 -25.43 -10.61 -16.53
C ASP A 408 -26.51 -9.66 -15.93
N GLY A 409 -26.13 -8.39 -15.81
CA GLY A 409 -26.98 -7.33 -15.33
C GLY A 409 -26.91 -7.11 -13.81
N ALA A 410 -27.63 -7.91 -13.02
CA ALA A 410 -27.76 -7.66 -11.58
C ALA A 410 -26.69 -8.38 -10.75
N PHE A 411 -26.05 -7.65 -9.86
CA PHE A 411 -25.18 -8.19 -8.82
C PHE A 411 -25.43 -7.48 -7.49
N ALA A 412 -25.58 -8.24 -6.43
CA ALA A 412 -25.58 -7.75 -5.07
C ALA A 412 -24.99 -8.81 -4.12
N ALA A 413 -24.21 -8.37 -3.14
CA ALA A 413 -23.78 -9.22 -2.05
C ALA A 413 -23.85 -8.47 -0.72
N THR A 414 -24.00 -9.22 0.37
CA THR A 414 -23.86 -8.70 1.73
C THR A 414 -22.84 -9.57 2.45
N VAL A 415 -21.83 -8.93 3.02
CA VAL A 415 -20.79 -9.61 3.80
C VAL A 415 -21.01 -9.24 5.26
N ASP A 416 -21.12 -10.26 6.10
CA ASP A 416 -21.22 -10.17 7.57
C ASP A 416 -22.37 -9.28 8.07
N GLY A 417 -23.41 -9.10 7.24
CA GLY A 417 -24.55 -8.24 7.52
C GLY A 417 -24.24 -6.74 7.56
N GLU A 418 -22.97 -6.34 7.42
CA GLU A 418 -22.50 -4.97 7.58
C GLU A 418 -22.11 -4.29 6.27
N LEU A 419 -21.54 -5.04 5.33
CA LEU A 419 -21.03 -4.52 4.08
C LEU A 419 -21.88 -4.98 2.90
N LYS A 420 -22.43 -4.03 2.15
CA LYS A 420 -23.14 -4.29 0.89
C LYS A 420 -22.25 -3.97 -0.30
N LEU A 421 -22.27 -4.88 -1.26
CA LEU A 421 -21.63 -4.75 -2.56
C LEU A 421 -22.73 -4.81 -3.63
N ALA A 422 -22.70 -3.92 -4.61
CA ALA A 422 -23.73 -3.93 -5.66
C ALA A 422 -23.24 -3.32 -6.98
N PHE A 423 -23.71 -3.89 -8.07
CA PHE A 423 -23.74 -3.16 -9.35
C PHE A 423 -25.03 -2.33 -9.38
N VAL A 424 -24.86 -1.02 -9.57
CA VAL A 424 -25.96 -0.05 -9.63
C VAL A 424 -26.03 0.50 -11.04
N PRO A 425 -27.11 0.27 -11.77
CA PRO A 425 -27.30 0.85 -13.12
C PRO A 425 -27.26 2.37 -13.12
N ALA A 426 -27.00 2.97 -14.27
CA ALA A 426 -27.02 4.43 -14.44
C ALA A 426 -28.39 5.00 -14.02
N GLU A 427 -28.37 6.08 -13.24
CA GLU A 427 -29.56 6.75 -12.73
C GLU A 427 -29.35 8.28 -12.75
N GLY A 428 -30.18 8.99 -13.53
CA GLY A 428 -30.04 10.42 -13.70
C GLY A 428 -28.69 10.81 -14.31
N GLU A 429 -27.93 11.63 -13.60
CA GLU A 429 -26.57 12.05 -14.01
C GLU A 429 -25.48 11.08 -13.53
N LEU A 430 -25.80 10.12 -12.67
CA LEU A 430 -24.85 9.15 -12.17
C LEU A 430 -24.66 8.01 -13.17
N PRO A 431 -23.40 7.63 -13.49
CA PRO A 431 -23.11 6.51 -14.35
C PRO A 431 -23.48 5.17 -13.69
N ALA A 432 -23.53 4.13 -14.47
CA ALA A 432 -23.48 2.78 -13.94
C ALA A 432 -22.19 2.59 -13.14
N ARG A 433 -22.27 1.87 -12.02
CA ARG A 433 -21.16 1.82 -11.06
C ARG A 433 -21.17 0.57 -10.20
N PHE A 434 -20.04 0.20 -9.68
CA PHE A 434 -19.93 -0.76 -8.58
C PHE A 434 -19.81 0.01 -7.27
N GLU A 435 -20.62 -0.37 -6.28
CA GLU A 435 -20.65 0.25 -4.95
C GLU A 435 -20.24 -0.74 -3.86
N MET A 436 -19.42 -0.25 -2.92
CA MET A 436 -19.17 -0.83 -1.60
C MET A 436 -19.77 0.10 -0.55
N ARG A 437 -20.68 -0.39 0.29
CA ARG A 437 -21.45 0.43 1.23
C ARG A 437 -21.62 -0.25 2.58
N PHE A 438 -21.39 0.47 3.67
CA PHE A 438 -21.78 0.02 5.00
C PHE A 438 -23.28 0.13 5.20
N THR A 439 -23.89 -0.88 5.83
CA THR A 439 -25.35 -0.96 6.04
C THR A 439 -25.84 -0.03 7.13
N ASP A 440 -25.01 0.28 8.11
CA ASP A 440 -25.29 1.18 9.22
C ASP A 440 -24.25 2.27 9.33
N GLU A 441 -24.65 3.50 8.97
CA GLU A 441 -23.80 4.69 9.03
C GLU A 441 -23.40 5.07 10.47
N GLY A 442 -24.19 4.61 11.47
CA GLY A 442 -23.92 4.83 12.90
C GLY A 442 -22.95 3.83 13.52
N ARG A 443 -22.63 2.72 12.87
CA ARG A 443 -21.60 1.78 13.31
C ARG A 443 -20.23 2.31 12.96
N ALA A 444 -19.69 3.09 13.87
CA ALA A 444 -18.44 3.82 13.71
C ALA A 444 -17.19 2.93 13.63
N SER A 445 -17.30 1.60 13.73
CA SER A 445 -16.13 0.75 13.93
C SER A 445 -15.25 0.58 12.69
N ALA A 446 -15.85 0.57 11.48
CA ALA A 446 -15.07 0.44 10.25
C ALA A 446 -15.28 1.63 9.32
N GLY A 447 -16.54 1.99 9.02
CA GLY A 447 -16.85 3.11 8.13
C GLY A 447 -16.43 4.48 8.69
N CYS A 448 -16.46 4.65 10.02
CA CYS A 448 -16.11 5.91 10.71
C CYS A 448 -16.82 7.14 10.13
N GLY A 449 -18.10 7.01 9.78
CA GLY A 449 -18.86 8.03 9.06
C GLY A 449 -18.63 8.05 7.53
N ARG A 450 -17.75 7.22 7.02
CA ARG A 450 -17.60 6.97 5.59
C ARG A 450 -18.57 5.88 5.17
N THR A 451 -19.54 6.18 4.33
CA THR A 451 -20.70 5.32 4.11
C THR A 451 -20.67 4.54 2.82
N VAL A 452 -20.06 5.10 1.78
CA VAL A 452 -20.00 4.49 0.45
C VAL A 452 -18.71 4.83 -0.28
N ARG A 453 -18.20 3.83 -1.03
CA ARG A 453 -17.20 3.99 -2.08
C ARG A 453 -17.78 3.44 -3.37
N TRP A 454 -17.49 4.07 -4.48
CA TRP A 454 -17.93 3.60 -5.79
C TRP A 454 -17.05 4.13 -6.91
N GLU A 455 -16.95 3.35 -7.98
CA GLU A 455 -16.34 3.76 -9.24
C GLU A 455 -17.23 3.38 -10.42
N PRO A 456 -17.21 4.16 -11.52
CA PRO A 456 -17.94 3.84 -12.73
C PRO A 456 -17.50 2.48 -13.29
N VAL A 457 -18.49 1.71 -13.71
CA VAL A 457 -18.28 0.48 -14.47
C VAL A 457 -19.53 0.26 -15.33
N ASP A 458 -19.34 -0.02 -16.62
CA ASP A 458 -20.46 -0.17 -17.55
C ASP A 458 -21.22 -1.49 -17.34
N GLU A 459 -20.48 -2.55 -16.97
CA GLU A 459 -21.01 -3.88 -16.71
C GLU A 459 -20.18 -4.63 -15.68
N VAL A 460 -20.76 -5.55 -14.98
CA VAL A 460 -20.07 -6.52 -14.11
C VAL A 460 -20.21 -7.91 -14.73
N ARG A 461 -19.09 -8.56 -15.00
CA ARG A 461 -19.00 -9.91 -15.58
C ARG A 461 -18.64 -10.97 -14.55
N ASN A 462 -17.77 -10.60 -13.64
CA ASN A 462 -17.36 -11.46 -12.54
C ASN A 462 -16.99 -10.60 -11.30
N VAL A 463 -17.10 -11.23 -10.13
CA VAL A 463 -16.72 -10.64 -8.84
C VAL A 463 -16.05 -11.71 -8.00
N ARG A 464 -14.89 -11.40 -7.40
CA ARG A 464 -14.27 -12.24 -6.39
C ARG A 464 -14.25 -11.49 -5.06
N ILE A 465 -14.59 -12.16 -3.96
CA ILE A 465 -14.67 -11.56 -2.63
C ILE A 465 -13.84 -12.42 -1.68
N VAL A 466 -12.75 -11.86 -1.18
CA VAL A 466 -11.87 -12.50 -0.20
C VAL A 466 -12.12 -11.89 1.17
N GLY A 467 -12.41 -12.73 2.16
CA GLY A 467 -12.66 -12.31 3.53
C GLY A 467 -11.72 -12.98 4.53
N ASP A 468 -11.33 -12.21 5.53
CA ASP A 468 -10.59 -12.65 6.72
C ASP A 468 -11.30 -12.06 7.97
N ALA A 469 -10.81 -12.36 9.16
CA ALA A 469 -11.47 -12.02 10.42
C ALA A 469 -11.90 -10.55 10.55
N SER A 470 -11.19 -9.62 9.92
CA SER A 470 -11.52 -8.19 9.98
C SER A 470 -11.18 -7.43 8.70
N SER A 471 -11.24 -8.09 7.56
CA SER A 471 -11.00 -7.47 6.25
C SER A 471 -11.84 -8.13 5.15
N VAL A 472 -12.19 -7.33 4.14
CA VAL A 472 -12.84 -7.78 2.90
C VAL A 472 -12.17 -7.08 1.73
N GLU A 473 -11.78 -7.88 0.73
CA GLU A 473 -11.25 -7.39 -0.54
C GLU A 473 -12.13 -7.91 -1.69
N VAL A 474 -12.47 -7.03 -2.62
CA VAL A 474 -13.41 -7.29 -3.72
C VAL A 474 -12.76 -6.96 -5.04
N PHE A 475 -12.67 -7.93 -5.92
CA PHE A 475 -12.09 -7.82 -7.24
C PHE A 475 -13.20 -7.95 -8.29
N VAL A 476 -13.38 -6.92 -9.11
CA VAL A 476 -14.43 -6.82 -10.12
C VAL A 476 -13.82 -6.87 -11.50
N ASN A 477 -14.45 -7.61 -12.42
CA ASN A 477 -14.02 -7.72 -13.82
C ASN A 477 -12.54 -8.08 -13.96
N ASP A 478 -12.18 -9.26 -13.48
CA ASP A 478 -10.81 -9.79 -13.49
C ASP A 478 -9.81 -8.89 -12.70
N GLY A 479 -10.34 -8.11 -11.73
CA GLY A 479 -9.55 -7.20 -10.92
C GLY A 479 -9.14 -5.91 -11.62
N SER A 480 -9.84 -5.52 -12.68
CA SER A 480 -9.69 -4.17 -13.27
C SER A 480 -10.16 -3.05 -12.33
N LEU A 481 -10.98 -3.42 -11.34
CA LEU A 481 -11.47 -2.56 -10.28
C LEU A 481 -11.45 -3.34 -8.96
N VAL A 482 -10.86 -2.75 -7.93
CA VAL A 482 -10.69 -3.41 -6.62
C VAL A 482 -11.17 -2.50 -5.50
N PHE A 483 -11.74 -3.09 -4.45
CA PHE A 483 -12.16 -2.39 -3.23
C PHE A 483 -11.70 -3.18 -2.02
N SER A 484 -11.06 -2.50 -1.06
CA SER A 484 -10.66 -3.08 0.21
C SER A 484 -11.21 -2.31 1.40
N THR A 485 -11.57 -3.01 2.45
CA THR A 485 -12.01 -2.39 3.69
C THR A 485 -11.75 -3.26 4.91
N ARG A 486 -11.56 -2.60 6.05
CA ARG A 486 -11.65 -3.24 7.36
C ARG A 486 -13.12 -3.35 7.76
N ILE A 487 -13.48 -4.47 8.39
CA ILE A 487 -14.78 -4.70 8.99
C ILE A 487 -14.62 -5.36 10.37
N TYR A 488 -15.64 -5.25 11.23
CA TYR A 488 -15.58 -5.81 12.58
C TYR A 488 -16.92 -6.46 12.92
N PRO A 489 -17.24 -7.61 12.30
CA PRO A 489 -18.57 -8.21 12.38
C PRO A 489 -18.83 -8.83 13.75
N GLU A 490 -20.11 -8.83 14.16
CA GLU A 490 -20.59 -9.61 15.29
C GLU A 490 -20.90 -11.07 14.88
N ALA A 491 -21.18 -11.29 13.60
CA ALA A 491 -21.45 -12.61 13.03
C ALA A 491 -20.94 -12.67 11.58
N TYR A 492 -20.30 -13.76 11.25
CA TYR A 492 -19.74 -13.98 9.90
C TYR A 492 -20.79 -14.60 8.97
N GLY A 493 -20.81 -14.17 7.73
CA GLY A 493 -21.65 -14.75 6.68
C GLY A 493 -21.66 -13.94 5.40
N VAL A 494 -21.92 -14.62 4.29
CA VAL A 494 -21.99 -14.01 2.96
C VAL A 494 -23.29 -14.41 2.29
N THR A 495 -24.00 -13.42 1.75
CA THR A 495 -25.15 -13.62 0.87
C THR A 495 -24.83 -13.01 -0.48
N VAL A 496 -25.00 -13.78 -1.55
CA VAL A 496 -24.82 -13.33 -2.94
C VAL A 496 -26.12 -13.46 -3.70
N TYR A 497 -26.45 -12.46 -4.50
CA TYR A 497 -27.52 -12.46 -5.49
C TYR A 497 -26.97 -11.99 -6.83
N ALA A 498 -26.89 -12.91 -7.81
CA ALA A 498 -26.37 -12.66 -9.17
C ALA A 498 -27.11 -13.59 -10.13
N PRO A 499 -28.34 -13.27 -10.56
CA PRO A 499 -29.18 -14.16 -11.36
C PRO A 499 -28.47 -14.66 -12.61
N GLY A 500 -28.47 -15.99 -12.80
CA GLY A 500 -27.83 -16.65 -13.94
C GLY A 500 -26.33 -16.89 -13.78
N ALA A 501 -25.68 -16.31 -12.78
CA ALA A 501 -24.27 -16.49 -12.52
C ALA A 501 -23.99 -17.78 -11.73
N SER A 502 -22.78 -18.34 -11.93
CA SER A 502 -22.22 -19.36 -11.03
C SER A 502 -21.63 -18.69 -9.79
N VAL A 503 -21.94 -19.20 -8.60
CA VAL A 503 -21.41 -18.73 -7.33
C VAL A 503 -20.69 -19.86 -6.62
N ASN A 504 -19.38 -19.75 -6.47
CA ASN A 504 -18.54 -20.71 -5.77
C ASN A 504 -17.99 -20.07 -4.49
N TYR A 505 -18.36 -20.60 -3.36
CA TYR A 505 -17.89 -20.17 -2.05
C TYR A 505 -16.90 -21.20 -1.52
N HIS A 506 -15.68 -20.81 -1.29
CA HIS A 506 -14.62 -21.63 -0.72
C HIS A 506 -14.32 -21.20 0.71
N THR A 507 -14.38 -22.13 1.66
CA THR A 507 -13.84 -21.94 3.00
C THR A 507 -12.33 -22.09 2.92
N LEU A 508 -11.58 -21.21 3.57
CA LEU A 508 -10.12 -21.30 3.66
C LEU A 508 -9.70 -21.96 4.97
N ASN A 509 -8.73 -22.84 4.88
CA ASN A 509 -8.07 -23.48 6.05
C ASN A 509 -6.61 -23.00 6.11
N ILE A 510 -6.41 -21.91 6.83
CA ILE A 510 -5.12 -21.21 7.02
C ILE A 510 -4.87 -21.05 8.50
#